data_e14e472c9e8eea80f1e63fc8e2bbb4ec
#
_entry.id   e14e472c9e8eea80f1e63fc8e2bbb4ec
#
_cell.length_a   1.000
_cell.length_b   1.000
_cell.length_c   1.000
_cell.angle_alpha   90.00
_cell.angle_beta   90.00
_cell.angle_gamma   90.00
#
_symmetry.space_group_name_H-M   'P 1'
#
loop_
_entity.id
_entity.type
_entity.pdbx_description
1 polymer ?
#
loop_
_entity_poly.entity_id
_entity_poly.type
_entity_poly.pdbx_seq_one_letter_code
_entity_poly.pdbx_strand_id
1 'polypeptide(L)'
;MRSMNKPKALVTAPFRGAGLELLTSLCSDIVLDPWIDHQPLRLYNSEQLAERVVEEGVDLLIVESDSVKGPVLELPLIAIGSCRGDPTNVDIPGATARGIPVLRAPGRNADAVAEITVGLLYAVNRGIVRADMDVRAGQVYRDGTIPYQRFRAWELAGQTAGIVGLGAVGRATKWRLEGLGLNVISYDPFSPNATHSLDDLLAEADVVSLHAAVTPASEGLIGAAEFGKMKEGAIFINSARAQLHDTDALVMALQSGQLAGAGLDHFVGEHLAIDHPLCSMPNVVLTPHIGGATWDTETRHSQSIADGLAELFAGGRPDNLVNPEVLEGR
;
A
#
# COMPACT_ATOMS: atom_id res chain seq x y z
N MET A 1 12.43 -24.10 32.85
CA MET A 1 12.48 -23.60 31.44
C MET A 1 12.86 -24.79 30.58
N ARG A 2 11.92 -25.35 29.79
CA ARG A 2 12.29 -26.30 28.75
C ARG A 2 13.11 -25.53 27.72
N SER A 3 14.32 -25.97 27.40
CA SER A 3 15.07 -25.54 26.23
C SER A 3 14.17 -25.83 25.01
N MET A 4 13.40 -24.82 24.58
CA MET A 4 12.73 -24.95 23.31
C MET A 4 13.83 -24.99 22.26
N ASN A 5 13.89 -26.06 21.46
CA ASN A 5 14.74 -26.09 20.29
C ASN A 5 14.35 -24.88 19.45
N LYS A 6 15.34 -24.17 18.87
CA LYS A 6 15.08 -23.07 17.96
C LYS A 6 14.20 -23.57 16.81
N PRO A 7 13.18 -22.78 16.35
CA PRO A 7 12.34 -23.18 15.24
C PRO A 7 13.11 -23.27 13.92
N LYS A 8 12.58 -24.06 12.99
CA LYS A 8 12.94 -23.97 11.56
C LYS A 8 11.91 -23.10 10.85
N ALA A 9 12.35 -22.14 10.05
CA ALA A 9 11.48 -21.19 9.38
C ALA A 9 11.40 -21.43 7.86
N LEU A 10 10.19 -21.29 7.29
CA LEU A 10 9.99 -21.07 5.86
C LEU A 10 9.64 -19.59 5.65
N VAL A 11 10.38 -18.92 4.77
CA VAL A 11 10.24 -17.51 4.45
C VAL A 11 9.93 -17.39 2.95
N THR A 12 8.67 -17.13 2.62
CA THR A 12 8.21 -16.94 1.24
C THR A 12 8.04 -15.46 0.86
N ALA A 13 8.15 -14.56 1.85
CA ALA A 13 8.22 -13.12 1.64
C ALA A 13 9.62 -12.68 1.23
N PRO A 14 9.79 -11.58 0.48
CA PRO A 14 11.06 -10.87 0.39
C PRO A 14 11.51 -10.46 1.80
N PHE A 15 12.66 -10.94 2.26
CA PHE A 15 13.11 -10.73 3.64
C PHE A 15 14.61 -10.44 3.67
N ARG A 16 15.03 -9.32 4.29
CA ARG A 16 16.40 -8.83 4.16
C ARG A 16 16.92 -8.00 5.35
N GLY A 17 18.20 -7.64 5.27
CA GLY A 17 18.87 -6.72 6.20
C GLY A 17 18.95 -7.25 7.62
N ALA A 18 19.00 -6.37 8.61
CA ALA A 18 19.14 -6.73 10.01
C ALA A 18 17.98 -7.61 10.53
N GLY A 19 16.78 -7.48 9.94
CA GLY A 19 15.66 -8.38 10.27
C GLY A 19 15.93 -9.83 9.88
N LEU A 20 16.58 -10.10 8.74
CA LEU A 20 16.99 -11.44 8.34
C LEU A 20 18.12 -11.98 9.24
N GLU A 21 19.08 -11.15 9.60
CA GLU A 21 20.17 -11.52 10.52
C GLU A 21 19.60 -11.89 11.89
N LEU A 22 18.67 -11.09 12.42
CA LEU A 22 17.98 -11.39 13.68
C LEU A 22 17.19 -12.69 13.58
N LEU A 23 16.37 -12.86 12.53
CA LEU A 23 15.61 -14.10 12.31
C LEU A 23 16.54 -15.33 12.28
N THR A 24 17.68 -15.22 11.60
CA THR A 24 18.70 -16.28 11.52
C THR A 24 19.22 -16.63 12.92
N SER A 25 19.36 -15.66 13.79
CA SER A 25 19.79 -15.91 15.18
C SER A 25 18.72 -16.61 16.03
N LEU A 26 17.44 -16.42 15.70
CA LEU A 26 16.30 -17.00 16.42
C LEU A 26 15.98 -18.43 15.97
N CYS A 27 16.33 -18.79 14.73
CA CYS A 27 16.00 -20.08 14.12
C CYS A 27 17.17 -21.07 14.18
N SER A 28 16.85 -22.37 14.08
CA SER A 28 17.84 -23.43 13.87
C SER A 28 18.26 -23.52 12.41
N ASP A 29 17.32 -23.23 11.50
CA ASP A 29 17.49 -23.23 10.06
C ASP A 29 16.44 -22.33 9.41
N ILE A 30 16.73 -21.81 8.21
CA ILE A 30 15.80 -20.96 7.43
C ILE A 30 15.80 -21.43 5.97
N VAL A 31 14.61 -21.77 5.48
CA VAL A 31 14.34 -21.99 4.06
C VAL A 31 13.88 -20.68 3.45
N LEU A 32 14.72 -20.03 2.67
CA LEU A 32 14.38 -18.82 1.92
C LEU A 32 13.83 -19.23 0.54
N ASP A 33 12.58 -18.88 0.28
CA ASP A 33 11.86 -19.18 -0.96
C ASP A 33 10.97 -18.00 -1.38
N PRO A 34 11.53 -16.76 -1.45
CA PRO A 34 10.73 -15.55 -1.63
C PRO A 34 10.10 -15.51 -3.01
N TRP A 35 8.79 -15.19 -3.05
CA TRP A 35 7.99 -15.17 -4.28
C TRP A 35 8.60 -14.27 -5.37
N ILE A 36 9.32 -13.21 -4.99
CA ILE A 36 9.90 -12.22 -5.91
C ILE A 36 11.04 -12.81 -6.78
N ASP A 37 11.67 -13.89 -6.33
CA ASP A 37 12.78 -14.52 -7.05
C ASP A 37 12.31 -15.55 -8.11
N HIS A 38 11.00 -15.78 -8.21
CA HIS A 38 10.43 -16.76 -9.14
C HIS A 38 9.97 -16.16 -10.48
N GLN A 39 10.40 -16.76 -11.57
CA GLN A 39 9.94 -16.45 -12.94
C GLN A 39 9.56 -17.74 -13.66
N PRO A 40 8.26 -17.98 -13.97
CA PRO A 40 7.12 -17.09 -13.69
C PRO A 40 6.84 -16.92 -12.21
N LEU A 41 6.14 -15.84 -11.85
CA LEU A 41 5.69 -15.56 -10.47
C LEU A 41 4.99 -16.81 -9.91
N ARG A 42 5.40 -17.20 -8.69
CA ARG A 42 4.78 -18.28 -7.93
C ARG A 42 4.30 -17.76 -6.58
N LEU A 43 3.00 -17.79 -6.37
CA LEU A 43 2.37 -17.61 -5.07
C LEU A 43 1.72 -18.92 -4.67
N TYR A 44 1.95 -19.34 -3.44
CA TYR A 44 1.36 -20.56 -2.91
C TYR A 44 -0.11 -20.34 -2.53
N ASN A 45 -0.99 -21.21 -3.01
CA ASN A 45 -2.28 -21.40 -2.37
C ASN A 45 -2.13 -22.17 -1.06
N SER A 46 -3.21 -22.34 -0.30
CA SER A 46 -3.14 -22.95 1.04
C SER A 46 -2.70 -24.41 1.04
N GLU A 47 -3.07 -25.18 0.03
CA GLU A 47 -2.71 -26.59 -0.13
C GLU A 47 -1.21 -26.73 -0.45
N GLN A 48 -0.75 -25.99 -1.45
CA GLN A 48 0.67 -25.96 -1.84
C GLN A 48 1.58 -25.49 -0.72
N LEU A 49 1.13 -24.46 0.04
CA LEU A 49 1.89 -23.96 1.18
C LEU A 49 1.96 -25.00 2.31
N ALA A 50 0.85 -25.71 2.57
CA ALA A 50 0.84 -26.79 3.55
C ALA A 50 1.78 -27.94 3.15
N GLU A 51 1.78 -28.36 1.89
CA GLU A 51 2.72 -29.36 1.36
C GLU A 51 4.16 -28.88 1.58
N ARG A 52 4.46 -27.64 1.25
CA ARG A 52 5.81 -27.07 1.40
C ARG A 52 6.27 -27.01 2.85
N VAL A 53 5.39 -26.64 3.78
CA VAL A 53 5.65 -26.64 5.23
C VAL A 53 6.00 -28.05 5.73
N VAL A 54 5.28 -29.06 5.26
CA VAL A 54 5.51 -30.48 5.63
C VAL A 54 6.82 -31.00 5.02
N GLU A 55 7.06 -30.75 3.74
CA GLU A 55 8.29 -31.19 3.03
C GLU A 55 9.54 -30.65 3.71
N GLU A 56 9.53 -29.38 4.11
CA GLU A 56 10.67 -28.75 4.77
C GLU A 56 10.73 -29.02 6.26
N GLY A 57 9.66 -29.54 6.85
CA GLY A 57 9.59 -29.80 8.29
C GLY A 57 9.75 -28.52 9.12
N VAL A 58 9.09 -27.43 8.70
CA VAL A 58 9.16 -26.13 9.36
C VAL A 58 8.00 -25.95 10.33
N ASP A 59 8.23 -25.17 11.38
CA ASP A 59 7.26 -24.82 12.41
C ASP A 59 7.06 -23.29 12.58
N LEU A 60 7.82 -22.48 11.84
CA LEU A 60 7.66 -21.04 11.75
C LEU A 60 7.45 -20.62 10.29
N LEU A 61 6.40 -19.84 10.01
CA LEU A 61 6.04 -19.42 8.66
C LEU A 61 6.08 -17.89 8.54
N ILE A 62 6.79 -17.37 7.52
CA ILE A 62 6.85 -15.94 7.22
C ILE A 62 6.42 -15.72 5.77
N VAL A 63 5.31 -15.01 5.58
CA VAL A 63 4.63 -14.83 4.29
C VAL A 63 4.34 -13.36 4.00
N GLU A 64 4.04 -13.04 2.75
CA GLU A 64 3.49 -11.74 2.36
C GLU A 64 2.24 -11.89 1.48
N SER A 65 2.33 -12.66 0.41
CA SER A 65 1.27 -12.77 -0.60
C SER A 65 0.63 -14.16 -0.65
N ASP A 66 1.26 -15.16 -0.05
CA ASP A 66 0.74 -16.52 -0.02
C ASP A 66 -0.47 -16.66 0.90
N SER A 67 -1.34 -17.62 0.58
CA SER A 67 -2.59 -17.85 1.32
C SER A 67 -2.38 -18.76 2.53
N VAL A 68 -2.59 -18.25 3.73
CA VAL A 68 -2.46 -18.99 5.00
C VAL A 68 -3.84 -19.25 5.58
N LYS A 69 -4.50 -20.28 5.05
CA LYS A 69 -5.88 -20.66 5.40
C LYS A 69 -6.01 -22.18 5.44
N GLY A 70 -7.08 -22.70 6.03
CA GLY A 70 -7.42 -24.13 5.96
C GLY A 70 -6.25 -25.05 6.33
N PRO A 71 -5.75 -25.91 5.41
CA PRO A 71 -4.80 -26.99 5.74
C PRO A 71 -3.47 -26.50 6.32
N VAL A 72 -3.01 -25.30 6.01
CA VAL A 72 -1.78 -24.73 6.60
C VAL A 72 -1.93 -24.56 8.10
N LEU A 73 -3.12 -24.15 8.56
CA LEU A 73 -3.40 -23.92 9.97
C LEU A 73 -3.58 -25.21 10.78
N GLU A 74 -3.74 -26.36 10.12
CA GLU A 74 -3.79 -27.68 10.80
C GLU A 74 -2.38 -28.20 11.17
N LEU A 75 -1.34 -27.55 10.68
CA LEU A 75 0.05 -27.93 10.94
C LEU A 75 0.55 -27.35 12.29
N PRO A 76 1.56 -27.96 12.93
CA PRO A 76 2.04 -27.55 14.24
C PRO A 76 2.88 -26.27 14.20
N LEU A 77 2.33 -25.19 13.61
CA LEU A 77 3.00 -23.91 13.55
C LEU A 77 3.06 -23.24 14.92
N ILE A 78 4.23 -22.72 15.28
CA ILE A 78 4.44 -22.01 16.54
C ILE A 78 4.14 -20.51 16.43
N ALA A 79 4.28 -19.94 15.22
CA ALA A 79 3.91 -18.58 14.90
C ALA A 79 3.83 -18.38 13.37
N ILE A 80 3.11 -17.32 12.96
CA ILE A 80 3.04 -16.83 11.58
C ILE A 80 3.44 -15.36 11.56
N GLY A 81 4.41 -14.98 10.72
CA GLY A 81 4.76 -13.60 10.41
C GLY A 81 4.19 -13.21 9.05
N SER A 82 3.21 -12.30 9.03
CA SER A 82 2.73 -11.70 7.78
C SER A 82 3.44 -10.37 7.54
N CYS A 83 4.22 -10.29 6.48
CA CYS A 83 4.94 -9.09 6.05
C CYS A 83 4.00 -7.99 5.50
N ARG A 84 2.74 -7.96 5.91
CA ARG A 84 1.72 -6.98 5.54
C ARG A 84 1.33 -6.10 6.72
N GLY A 85 0.87 -4.88 6.43
CA GLY A 85 0.29 -4.01 7.46
C GLY A 85 -1.07 -4.51 7.95
N ASP A 86 -1.87 -5.03 7.02
CA ASP A 86 -3.11 -5.75 7.26
C ASP A 86 -2.97 -7.17 6.67
N PRO A 87 -2.95 -8.23 7.50
CA PRO A 87 -2.68 -9.60 7.08
C PRO A 87 -3.89 -10.30 6.46
N THR A 88 -4.51 -9.74 5.44
CA THR A 88 -5.69 -10.28 4.74
C THR A 88 -5.45 -11.63 4.07
N ASN A 89 -4.20 -12.02 3.90
CA ASN A 89 -3.75 -13.32 3.38
C ASN A 89 -3.79 -14.43 4.45
N VAL A 90 -3.99 -14.11 5.73
CA VAL A 90 -4.06 -15.05 6.84
C VAL A 90 -5.48 -15.13 7.39
N ASP A 91 -5.99 -16.33 7.61
CA ASP A 91 -7.23 -16.54 8.38
C ASP A 91 -6.94 -16.36 9.87
N ILE A 92 -7.08 -15.13 10.36
CA ILE A 92 -6.81 -14.77 11.77
C ILE A 92 -7.71 -15.54 12.75
N PRO A 93 -9.04 -15.63 12.55
CA PRO A 93 -9.90 -16.45 13.41
C PRO A 93 -9.46 -17.91 13.47
N GLY A 94 -9.12 -18.50 12.32
CA GLY A 94 -8.64 -19.89 12.23
C GLY A 94 -7.31 -20.11 12.96
N ALA A 95 -6.36 -19.19 12.83
CA ALA A 95 -5.08 -19.22 13.56
C ALA A 95 -5.30 -19.06 15.07
N THR A 96 -6.18 -18.14 15.48
CA THR A 96 -6.52 -17.89 16.88
C THR A 96 -7.13 -19.13 17.54
N ALA A 97 -8.09 -19.78 16.87
CA ALA A 97 -8.73 -20.99 17.37
C ALA A 97 -7.73 -22.16 17.62
N ARG A 98 -6.58 -22.12 16.96
CA ARG A 98 -5.48 -23.11 17.10
C ARG A 98 -4.34 -22.64 18.00
N GLY A 99 -4.48 -21.46 18.60
CA GLY A 99 -3.46 -20.88 19.46
C GLY A 99 -2.18 -20.49 18.73
N ILE A 100 -2.25 -20.21 17.41
CA ILE A 100 -1.12 -19.78 16.58
C ILE A 100 -1.02 -18.25 16.60
N PRO A 101 0.04 -17.66 17.17
CA PRO A 101 0.28 -16.23 17.14
C PRO A 101 0.52 -15.75 15.71
N VAL A 102 -0.09 -14.60 15.34
CA VAL A 102 0.09 -13.96 14.03
C VAL A 102 0.65 -12.56 14.22
N LEU A 103 1.83 -12.32 13.68
CA LEU A 103 2.49 -11.01 13.64
C LEU A 103 2.22 -10.31 12.30
N ARG A 104 2.21 -8.98 12.32
CA ARG A 104 2.05 -8.13 11.14
C ARG A 104 3.11 -7.02 11.08
N ALA A 105 3.20 -6.29 9.97
CA ALA A 105 4.14 -5.18 9.79
C ALA A 105 3.40 -3.87 9.46
N PRO A 106 2.76 -3.22 10.46
CA PRO A 106 1.95 -2.03 10.23
C PRO A 106 2.82 -0.85 9.79
N GLY A 107 2.35 -0.09 8.79
CA GLY A 107 3.03 1.12 8.31
C GLY A 107 4.33 0.87 7.52
N ARG A 108 4.71 -0.37 7.25
CA ARG A 108 5.97 -0.74 6.56
C ARG A 108 6.27 0.02 5.28
N ASN A 109 5.22 0.35 4.52
CA ASN A 109 5.29 1.01 3.22
C ASN A 109 4.83 2.48 3.24
N ALA A 110 4.63 3.07 4.41
CA ALA A 110 4.03 4.40 4.53
C ALA A 110 4.83 5.47 3.79
N ASP A 111 6.14 5.47 3.95
CA ASP A 111 7.03 6.41 3.26
C ASP A 111 7.07 6.17 1.75
N ALA A 112 7.17 4.90 1.33
CA ALA A 112 7.22 4.54 -0.09
C ALA A 112 5.94 4.99 -0.83
N VAL A 113 4.75 4.71 -0.24
CA VAL A 113 3.46 5.13 -0.82
C VAL A 113 3.32 6.66 -0.80
N ALA A 114 3.82 7.35 0.22
CA ALA A 114 3.83 8.80 0.25
C ALA A 114 4.73 9.39 -0.86
N GLU A 115 5.86 8.76 -1.14
CA GLU A 115 6.78 9.18 -2.23
C GLU A 115 6.16 9.00 -3.62
N ILE A 116 5.53 7.86 -3.91
CA ILE A 116 4.84 7.67 -5.18
C ILE A 116 3.65 8.64 -5.32
N THR A 117 2.95 8.94 -4.23
CA THR A 117 1.86 9.94 -4.22
C THR A 117 2.37 11.31 -4.66
N VAL A 118 3.48 11.77 -4.11
CA VAL A 118 4.14 13.01 -4.52
C VAL A 118 4.61 12.94 -5.98
N GLY A 119 5.19 11.80 -6.38
CA GLY A 119 5.62 11.55 -7.75
C GLY A 119 4.45 11.64 -8.75
N LEU A 120 3.33 10.99 -8.45
CA LEU A 120 2.10 11.05 -9.27
C LEU A 120 1.55 12.48 -9.34
N LEU A 121 1.51 13.21 -8.22
CA LEU A 121 1.06 14.59 -8.18
C LEU A 121 1.88 15.47 -9.14
N TYR A 122 3.21 15.42 -9.06
CA TYR A 122 4.06 16.19 -9.97
C TYR A 122 3.97 15.70 -11.42
N ALA A 123 3.87 14.39 -11.64
CA ALA A 123 3.74 13.83 -12.98
C ALA A 123 2.45 14.32 -13.67
N VAL A 124 1.34 14.39 -12.94
CA VAL A 124 0.06 14.94 -13.42
C VAL A 124 0.16 16.45 -13.61
N ASN A 125 0.49 17.19 -12.55
CA ASN A 125 0.47 18.65 -12.55
C ASN A 125 1.40 19.25 -13.63
N ARG A 126 2.61 18.69 -13.80
CA ARG A 126 3.61 19.20 -14.74
C ARG A 126 3.60 18.49 -16.08
N GLY A 127 2.71 17.50 -16.30
CA GLY A 127 2.62 16.73 -17.52
C GLY A 127 3.92 15.98 -17.88
N ILE A 128 4.66 15.49 -16.87
CA ILE A 128 6.02 14.94 -17.03
C ILE A 128 6.02 13.77 -18.00
N VAL A 129 5.07 12.83 -17.85
CA VAL A 129 5.01 11.62 -18.69
C VAL A 129 4.77 12.01 -20.17
N ARG A 130 3.84 12.93 -20.44
CA ARG A 130 3.59 13.42 -21.81
C ARG A 130 4.79 14.15 -22.41
N ALA A 131 5.46 14.96 -21.58
CA ALA A 131 6.63 15.69 -22.03
C ALA A 131 7.80 14.74 -22.38
N ASP A 132 8.01 13.69 -21.59
CA ASP A 132 9.00 12.64 -21.89
C ASP A 132 8.65 11.90 -23.19
N MET A 133 7.36 11.55 -23.39
CA MET A 133 6.90 10.91 -24.63
C MET A 133 7.12 11.81 -25.86
N ASP A 134 6.84 13.11 -25.78
CA ASP A 134 7.07 14.07 -26.86
C ASP A 134 8.57 14.13 -27.23
N VAL A 135 9.46 14.17 -26.23
CA VAL A 135 10.92 14.21 -26.47
C VAL A 135 11.39 12.92 -27.13
N ARG A 136 10.98 11.74 -26.62
CA ARG A 136 11.36 10.44 -27.19
C ARG A 136 10.84 10.21 -28.59
N ALA A 137 9.68 10.78 -28.92
CA ALA A 137 9.09 10.74 -30.26
C ALA A 137 9.67 11.78 -31.23
N GLY A 138 10.59 12.65 -30.80
CA GLY A 138 11.11 13.76 -31.61
C GLY A 138 10.09 14.85 -31.89
N GLN A 139 9.01 14.94 -31.09
CA GLN A 139 7.87 15.84 -31.28
C GLN A 139 7.89 17.04 -30.32
N VAL A 140 9.07 17.54 -30.00
CA VAL A 140 9.24 18.68 -29.08
C VAL A 140 8.49 19.91 -29.59
N TYR A 141 8.59 20.19 -30.89
CA TYR A 141 7.85 21.24 -31.58
C TYR A 141 6.83 20.59 -32.52
N ARG A 142 5.55 20.63 -32.15
CA ARG A 142 4.47 20.02 -32.94
C ARG A 142 3.24 20.91 -32.99
N ASP A 143 2.40 20.69 -33.98
CA ASP A 143 1.10 21.41 -34.16
C ASP A 143 1.24 22.95 -34.14
N GLY A 144 2.39 23.44 -34.61
CA GLY A 144 2.70 24.89 -34.61
C GLY A 144 2.91 25.48 -33.22
N THR A 145 3.13 24.64 -32.17
CA THR A 145 3.28 25.07 -30.79
C THR A 145 4.67 24.76 -30.23
N ILE A 146 5.07 25.51 -29.23
CA ILE A 146 6.28 25.24 -28.41
C ILE A 146 5.90 24.52 -27.12
N PRO A 147 6.83 23.78 -26.47
CA PRO A 147 6.58 23.07 -25.19
C PRO A 147 5.98 23.98 -24.10
N TYR A 148 6.47 25.21 -24.00
CA TYR A 148 5.99 26.18 -23.01
C TYR A 148 4.48 26.47 -23.11
N GLN A 149 3.88 26.39 -24.29
CA GLN A 149 2.44 26.58 -24.48
C GLN A 149 1.63 25.36 -24.05
N ARG A 150 2.18 24.13 -24.30
CA ARG A 150 1.46 22.88 -24.05
C ARG A 150 1.56 22.38 -22.61
N PHE A 151 2.64 22.75 -21.88
CA PHE A 151 2.97 22.23 -20.56
C PHE A 151 2.97 23.29 -19.45
N ARG A 152 2.24 24.41 -19.66
CA ARG A 152 2.03 25.37 -18.58
C ARG A 152 1.21 24.74 -17.46
N ALA A 153 1.64 24.95 -16.23
CA ALA A 153 0.98 24.47 -15.03
C ALA A 153 1.11 25.49 -13.89
N TRP A 154 0.26 25.38 -12.90
CA TRP A 154 0.41 26.14 -11.67
C TRP A 154 1.51 25.51 -10.79
N GLU A 155 2.23 26.35 -10.06
CA GLU A 155 3.11 25.87 -8.99
C GLU A 155 2.26 25.35 -7.84
N LEU A 156 2.73 24.28 -7.16
CA LEU A 156 2.00 23.67 -6.05
C LEU A 156 2.20 24.43 -4.74
N ALA A 157 3.30 25.16 -4.58
CA ALA A 157 3.56 25.95 -3.38
C ALA A 157 2.45 27.00 -3.18
N GLY A 158 1.88 27.02 -1.98
CA GLY A 158 0.76 27.88 -1.60
C GLY A 158 -0.63 27.34 -1.97
N GLN A 159 -0.73 26.27 -2.76
CA GLN A 159 -2.00 25.58 -3.02
C GLN A 159 -2.42 24.73 -1.80
N THR A 160 -3.69 24.33 -1.76
CA THR A 160 -4.27 23.52 -0.71
C THR A 160 -4.34 22.06 -1.14
N ALA A 161 -3.76 21.16 -0.33
CA ALA A 161 -3.88 19.72 -0.49
C ALA A 161 -4.80 19.12 0.58
N GLY A 162 -5.83 18.39 0.16
CA GLY A 162 -6.75 17.64 1.00
C GLY A 162 -6.31 16.18 1.13
N ILE A 163 -6.00 15.74 2.34
CA ILE A 163 -5.66 14.36 2.67
C ILE A 163 -6.90 13.65 3.23
N VAL A 164 -7.36 12.63 2.53
CA VAL A 164 -8.48 11.78 2.96
C VAL A 164 -7.92 10.50 3.59
N GLY A 165 -7.98 10.39 4.91
CA GLY A 165 -7.38 9.33 5.71
C GLY A 165 -6.03 9.72 6.32
N LEU A 166 -5.95 9.80 7.66
CA LEU A 166 -4.75 10.15 8.45
C LEU A 166 -4.07 8.93 9.09
N GLY A 167 -4.13 7.76 8.44
CA GLY A 167 -3.33 6.60 8.78
C GLY A 167 -1.82 6.85 8.60
N ALA A 168 -1.01 5.79 8.64
CA ALA A 168 0.45 5.93 8.50
C ALA A 168 0.84 6.60 7.17
N VAL A 169 0.24 6.18 6.05
CA VAL A 169 0.49 6.75 4.71
C VAL A 169 0.02 8.21 4.64
N GLY A 170 -1.21 8.51 5.09
CA GLY A 170 -1.74 9.88 5.02
C GLY A 170 -0.89 10.87 5.81
N ARG A 171 -0.39 10.50 7.00
CA ARG A 171 0.53 11.34 7.77
C ARG A 171 1.89 11.52 7.08
N ALA A 172 2.43 10.45 6.49
CA ALA A 172 3.69 10.53 5.75
C ALA A 172 3.58 11.40 4.49
N THR A 173 2.41 11.35 3.81
CA THR A 173 2.10 12.22 2.66
C THR A 173 1.91 13.67 3.11
N LYS A 174 1.13 13.90 4.17
CA LYS A 174 0.91 15.23 4.75
C LYS A 174 2.23 15.94 5.01
N TRP A 175 3.13 15.29 5.75
CA TRP A 175 4.44 15.85 6.07
C TRP A 175 5.24 16.25 4.82
N ARG A 176 5.22 15.42 3.77
CA ARG A 176 5.94 15.71 2.51
C ARG A 176 5.32 16.89 1.75
N LEU A 177 3.99 16.95 1.66
CA LEU A 177 3.30 18.03 0.98
C LEU A 177 3.49 19.38 1.70
N GLU A 178 3.47 19.38 3.04
CA GLU A 178 3.82 20.58 3.84
C GLU A 178 5.28 21.02 3.56
N GLY A 179 6.22 20.08 3.49
CA GLY A 179 7.61 20.35 3.14
C GLY A 179 7.80 20.89 1.72
N LEU A 180 6.87 20.64 0.81
CA LEU A 180 6.82 21.18 -0.56
C LEU A 180 6.10 22.54 -0.64
N GLY A 181 5.64 23.07 0.50
CA GLY A 181 5.03 24.40 0.58
C GLY A 181 3.52 24.41 0.31
N LEU A 182 2.82 23.26 0.31
CA LEU A 182 1.36 23.25 0.22
C LEU A 182 0.74 23.49 1.61
N ASN A 183 -0.44 24.09 1.62
CA ASN A 183 -1.30 24.12 2.79
C ASN A 183 -2.05 22.80 2.89
N VAL A 184 -1.87 22.02 3.96
CA VAL A 184 -2.47 20.69 4.06
C VAL A 184 -3.64 20.68 5.03
N ILE A 185 -4.83 20.36 4.51
CA ILE A 185 -6.05 20.07 5.25
C ILE A 185 -6.33 18.56 5.21
N SER A 186 -7.14 18.06 6.15
CA SER A 186 -7.32 16.62 6.26
C SER A 186 -8.70 16.23 6.78
N TYR A 187 -9.19 15.10 6.28
CA TYR A 187 -10.39 14.40 6.75
C TYR A 187 -10.05 12.97 7.17
N ASP A 188 -10.48 12.58 8.34
CA ASP A 188 -10.48 11.21 8.83
C ASP A 188 -11.48 11.11 9.98
N PRO A 189 -12.55 10.30 9.87
CA PRO A 189 -13.60 10.22 10.90
C PRO A 189 -13.12 9.57 12.19
N PHE A 190 -11.95 8.92 12.18
CA PHE A 190 -11.38 8.23 13.34
C PHE A 190 -10.19 8.96 13.96
N SER A 191 -9.72 10.05 13.35
CA SER A 191 -8.55 10.79 13.83
C SER A 191 -8.95 12.10 14.47
N PRO A 192 -8.56 12.36 15.74
CA PRO A 192 -8.77 13.66 16.37
C PRO A 192 -7.94 14.79 15.75
N ASN A 193 -6.99 14.44 14.87
CA ASN A 193 -6.13 15.40 14.16
C ASN A 193 -6.69 15.78 12.78
N ALA A 194 -7.84 15.28 12.38
CA ALA A 194 -8.54 15.73 11.19
C ALA A 194 -9.00 17.19 11.38
N THR A 195 -8.87 17.98 10.32
CA THR A 195 -9.12 19.43 10.38
C THR A 195 -10.44 19.85 9.75
N HIS A 196 -11.01 19.01 8.87
CA HIS A 196 -12.16 19.34 8.03
C HIS A 196 -13.17 18.19 7.96
N SER A 197 -14.42 18.51 7.64
CA SER A 197 -15.35 17.53 7.08
C SER A 197 -14.91 17.13 5.67
N LEU A 198 -15.44 16.01 5.13
CA LEU A 198 -15.13 15.63 3.76
C LEU A 198 -15.58 16.70 2.77
N ASP A 199 -16.78 17.24 2.94
CA ASP A 199 -17.35 18.24 2.05
C ASP A 199 -16.55 19.53 2.04
N ASP A 200 -16.12 20.03 3.20
CA ASP A 200 -15.29 21.23 3.29
C ASP A 200 -13.91 20.99 2.64
N LEU A 201 -13.30 19.82 2.90
CA LEU A 201 -12.02 19.44 2.29
C LEU A 201 -12.13 19.43 0.75
N LEU A 202 -13.17 18.81 0.19
CA LEU A 202 -13.37 18.74 -1.26
C LEU A 202 -13.57 20.12 -1.87
N ALA A 203 -14.31 21.01 -1.21
CA ALA A 203 -14.58 22.36 -1.68
C ALA A 203 -13.33 23.28 -1.61
N GLU A 204 -12.39 23.02 -0.70
CA GLU A 204 -11.23 23.89 -0.47
C GLU A 204 -9.95 23.40 -1.15
N ALA A 205 -9.83 22.10 -1.45
CA ALA A 205 -8.61 21.52 -1.95
C ALA A 205 -8.38 21.72 -3.45
N ASP A 206 -7.17 22.14 -3.83
CA ASP A 206 -6.68 22.15 -5.22
C ASP A 206 -6.17 20.76 -5.63
N VAL A 207 -5.76 19.95 -4.64
CA VAL A 207 -5.33 18.56 -4.78
C VAL A 207 -6.04 17.72 -3.73
N VAL A 208 -6.69 16.63 -4.13
CA VAL A 208 -7.28 15.64 -3.22
C VAL A 208 -6.52 14.32 -3.34
N SER A 209 -6.02 13.80 -2.21
CA SER A 209 -5.26 12.54 -2.16
C SER A 209 -5.88 11.56 -1.18
N LEU A 210 -6.18 10.33 -1.67
CA LEU A 210 -6.82 9.28 -0.87
C LEU A 210 -5.78 8.37 -0.19
N HIS A 211 -5.97 8.17 1.12
CA HIS A 211 -5.15 7.30 1.97
C HIS A 211 -5.99 6.52 2.99
N ALA A 212 -7.30 6.48 2.80
CA ALA A 212 -8.21 5.72 3.65
C ALA A 212 -8.07 4.21 3.44
N ALA A 213 -8.41 3.42 4.46
CA ALA A 213 -8.60 1.99 4.31
C ALA A 213 -9.96 1.70 3.66
N VAL A 214 -10.07 0.58 2.94
CA VAL A 214 -11.36 0.11 2.41
C VAL A 214 -12.14 -0.55 3.54
N THR A 215 -13.32 -0.04 3.78
CA THR A 215 -14.33 -0.56 4.71
C THR A 215 -15.70 -0.44 4.06
N PRO A 216 -16.75 -1.09 4.55
CA PRO A 216 -18.10 -0.88 4.03
C PRO A 216 -18.56 0.59 4.02
N ALA A 217 -17.98 1.43 4.89
CA ALA A 217 -18.31 2.86 4.97
C ALA A 217 -17.46 3.75 4.04
N SER A 218 -16.32 3.26 3.56
CA SER A 218 -15.41 4.01 2.68
C SER A 218 -15.39 3.49 1.24
N GLU A 219 -16.05 2.38 0.96
CA GLU A 219 -16.22 1.90 -0.42
C GLU A 219 -17.07 2.89 -1.21
N GLY A 220 -16.55 3.33 -2.36
CA GLY A 220 -17.19 4.36 -3.18
C GLY A 220 -17.25 5.75 -2.53
N LEU A 221 -16.38 6.03 -1.55
CA LEU A 221 -16.37 7.28 -0.78
C LEU A 221 -16.35 8.54 -1.68
N ILE A 222 -15.68 8.47 -2.83
CA ILE A 222 -15.62 9.54 -3.81
C ILE A 222 -16.36 9.10 -5.07
N GLY A 223 -17.61 9.51 -5.17
CA GLY A 223 -18.48 9.30 -6.33
C GLY A 223 -18.70 10.57 -7.13
N ALA A 224 -19.70 10.53 -8.02
CA ALA A 224 -20.03 11.67 -8.89
C ALA A 224 -20.37 12.95 -8.11
N ALA A 225 -21.07 12.81 -6.97
CA ALA A 225 -21.43 13.95 -6.13
C ALA A 225 -20.18 14.58 -5.47
N GLU A 226 -19.25 13.77 -5.01
CA GLU A 226 -18.00 14.21 -4.36
C GLU A 226 -17.05 14.85 -5.39
N PHE A 227 -16.89 14.26 -6.58
CA PHE A 227 -16.14 14.92 -7.67
C PHE A 227 -16.76 16.25 -8.06
N GLY A 228 -18.09 16.38 -8.04
CA GLY A 228 -18.79 17.63 -8.30
C GLY A 228 -18.61 18.72 -7.22
N LYS A 229 -18.23 18.33 -5.98
CA LYS A 229 -17.89 19.26 -4.88
C LYS A 229 -16.45 19.75 -4.94
N MET A 230 -15.55 19.05 -5.65
CA MET A 230 -14.16 19.48 -5.79
C MET A 230 -14.08 20.79 -6.55
N LYS A 231 -13.01 21.54 -6.35
CA LYS A 231 -12.74 22.75 -7.15
C LYS A 231 -12.63 22.38 -8.64
N GLU A 232 -13.15 23.23 -9.51
CA GLU A 232 -12.90 23.12 -10.95
C GLU A 232 -11.39 23.19 -11.22
N GLY A 233 -10.88 22.22 -11.96
CA GLY A 233 -9.45 22.10 -12.24
C GLY A 233 -8.61 21.47 -11.11
N ALA A 234 -9.24 20.88 -10.09
CA ALA A 234 -8.51 20.15 -9.05
C ALA A 234 -7.83 18.87 -9.61
N ILE A 235 -6.79 18.43 -8.90
CA ILE A 235 -6.09 17.17 -9.19
C ILE A 235 -6.52 16.10 -8.18
N PHE A 236 -6.82 14.90 -8.68
CA PHE A 236 -7.18 13.75 -7.87
C PHE A 236 -6.07 12.70 -7.86
N ILE A 237 -5.65 12.25 -6.67
CA ILE A 237 -4.63 11.20 -6.51
C ILE A 237 -5.20 10.05 -5.67
N ASN A 238 -5.10 8.83 -6.19
CA ASN A 238 -5.43 7.63 -5.43
C ASN A 238 -4.29 6.61 -5.51
N SER A 239 -3.48 6.57 -4.47
CA SER A 239 -2.44 5.57 -4.23
C SER A 239 -2.83 4.60 -3.09
N ALA A 240 -4.11 4.62 -2.66
CA ALA A 240 -4.60 3.76 -1.59
C ALA A 240 -5.24 2.47 -2.12
N ARG A 241 -6.48 2.55 -2.63
CA ARG A 241 -7.20 1.39 -3.22
C ARG A 241 -8.24 1.88 -4.22
N ALA A 242 -8.43 1.12 -5.30
CA ALA A 242 -9.40 1.46 -6.37
C ALA A 242 -10.84 1.58 -5.85
N GLN A 243 -11.21 0.75 -4.88
CA GLN A 243 -12.58 0.71 -4.32
C GLN A 243 -13.00 1.99 -3.58
N LEU A 244 -12.08 2.90 -3.30
CA LEU A 244 -12.40 4.17 -2.61
C LEU A 244 -13.08 5.19 -3.50
N HIS A 245 -13.08 5.01 -4.83
CA HIS A 245 -13.73 5.93 -5.75
C HIS A 245 -14.51 5.19 -6.84
N ASP A 246 -15.51 5.86 -7.38
CA ASP A 246 -16.21 5.42 -8.58
C ASP A 246 -15.38 5.79 -9.82
N THR A 247 -14.89 4.78 -10.54
CA THR A 247 -14.03 4.96 -11.71
C THR A 247 -14.76 5.60 -12.88
N ASP A 248 -16.04 5.29 -13.10
CA ASP A 248 -16.84 5.88 -14.18
C ASP A 248 -17.10 7.36 -13.89
N ALA A 249 -17.41 7.69 -12.65
CA ALA A 249 -17.56 9.09 -12.22
C ALA A 249 -16.25 9.89 -12.36
N LEU A 250 -15.10 9.28 -12.06
CA LEU A 250 -13.79 9.89 -12.29
C LEU A 250 -13.56 10.18 -13.77
N VAL A 251 -13.87 9.24 -14.67
CA VAL A 251 -13.78 9.42 -16.11
C VAL A 251 -14.62 10.60 -16.57
N MET A 252 -15.87 10.70 -16.09
CA MET A 252 -16.76 11.81 -16.42
C MET A 252 -16.23 13.17 -15.92
N ALA A 253 -15.71 13.22 -14.70
CA ALA A 253 -15.12 14.42 -14.11
C ALA A 253 -13.87 14.90 -14.88
N LEU A 254 -13.05 13.99 -15.38
CA LEU A 254 -11.89 14.30 -16.21
C LEU A 254 -12.31 14.80 -17.62
N GLN A 255 -13.30 14.14 -18.23
CA GLN A 255 -13.80 14.51 -19.57
C GLN A 255 -14.51 15.87 -19.59
N SER A 256 -15.24 16.19 -18.52
CA SER A 256 -15.92 17.48 -18.40
C SER A 256 -14.97 18.66 -18.10
N GLY A 257 -13.73 18.37 -17.67
CA GLY A 257 -12.79 19.39 -17.18
C GLY A 257 -13.01 19.78 -15.72
N GLN A 258 -13.94 19.14 -15.00
CA GLN A 258 -14.12 19.32 -13.55
C GLN A 258 -12.80 19.03 -12.81
N LEU A 259 -12.07 17.99 -13.24
CA LEU A 259 -10.73 17.68 -12.78
C LEU A 259 -9.69 18.00 -13.88
N ALA A 260 -8.60 18.65 -13.48
CA ALA A 260 -7.47 18.92 -14.38
C ALA A 260 -6.69 17.64 -14.70
N GLY A 261 -6.68 16.65 -13.81
CA GLY A 261 -6.00 15.39 -14.03
C GLY A 261 -6.11 14.44 -12.83
N ALA A 262 -5.65 13.22 -13.04
CA ALA A 262 -5.61 12.20 -11.99
C ALA A 262 -4.33 11.36 -12.01
N GLY A 263 -3.87 10.92 -10.82
CA GLY A 263 -2.80 9.96 -10.62
C GLY A 263 -3.30 8.75 -9.86
N LEU A 264 -3.16 7.55 -10.44
CA LEU A 264 -3.71 6.31 -9.88
C LEU A 264 -2.65 5.22 -9.83
N ASP A 265 -2.53 4.55 -8.67
CA ASP A 265 -1.64 3.39 -8.48
C ASP A 265 -2.41 2.07 -8.29
N HIS A 266 -3.75 2.11 -8.32
CA HIS A 266 -4.59 0.94 -8.09
C HIS A 266 -5.79 0.89 -9.04
N PHE A 267 -6.12 -0.32 -9.48
CA PHE A 267 -7.27 -0.62 -10.34
C PHE A 267 -8.07 -1.78 -9.77
N VAL A 268 -9.36 -1.86 -10.08
CA VAL A 268 -10.19 -3.01 -9.71
C VAL A 268 -9.63 -4.25 -10.40
N GLY A 269 -9.33 -5.31 -9.63
CA GLY A 269 -8.69 -6.52 -10.15
C GLY A 269 -7.23 -6.33 -10.57
N GLU A 270 -6.58 -5.21 -10.18
CA GLU A 270 -5.19 -4.84 -10.52
C GLU A 270 -4.96 -4.80 -12.06
N HIS A 271 -6.00 -4.51 -12.82
CA HIS A 271 -5.96 -4.49 -14.28
C HIS A 271 -6.86 -3.40 -14.85
N LEU A 272 -6.41 -2.78 -15.95
CA LEU A 272 -7.22 -1.93 -16.82
C LEU A 272 -7.23 -2.52 -18.23
N ALA A 273 -8.41 -2.63 -18.84
CA ALA A 273 -8.51 -2.98 -20.25
C ALA A 273 -7.82 -1.91 -21.11
N ILE A 274 -7.16 -2.31 -22.18
CA ILE A 274 -6.38 -1.39 -23.03
C ILE A 274 -7.23 -0.29 -23.69
N ASP A 275 -8.51 -0.56 -23.89
CA ASP A 275 -9.51 0.37 -24.42
C ASP A 275 -10.22 1.18 -23.35
N HIS A 276 -9.86 1.02 -22.08
CA HIS A 276 -10.43 1.81 -20.99
C HIS A 276 -10.11 3.29 -21.18
N PRO A 277 -11.10 4.22 -21.01
CA PRO A 277 -10.91 5.65 -21.26
C PRO A 277 -9.69 6.27 -20.58
N LEU A 278 -9.40 5.89 -19.34
CA LEU A 278 -8.23 6.37 -18.58
C LEU A 278 -6.90 6.11 -19.30
N CYS A 279 -6.79 5.02 -20.10
CA CYS A 279 -5.55 4.69 -20.81
C CYS A 279 -5.22 5.67 -21.94
N SER A 280 -6.22 6.40 -22.47
CA SER A 280 -6.05 7.36 -23.55
C SER A 280 -6.05 8.82 -23.10
N MET A 281 -6.38 9.10 -21.83
CA MET A 281 -6.46 10.46 -21.29
C MET A 281 -5.06 11.05 -21.04
N PRO A 282 -4.70 12.16 -21.69
CA PRO A 282 -3.36 12.74 -21.59
C PRO A 282 -3.06 13.40 -20.23
N ASN A 283 -4.08 13.65 -19.42
CA ASN A 283 -4.01 14.25 -18.09
C ASN A 283 -4.09 13.21 -16.96
N VAL A 284 -3.94 11.92 -17.28
CA VAL A 284 -3.95 10.82 -16.32
C VAL A 284 -2.58 10.14 -16.28
N VAL A 285 -2.10 9.83 -15.09
CA VAL A 285 -0.88 9.07 -14.86
C VAL A 285 -1.25 7.79 -14.10
N LEU A 286 -0.88 6.65 -14.65
CA LEU A 286 -1.22 5.32 -14.15
C LEU A 286 0.05 4.56 -13.81
N THR A 287 0.07 3.91 -12.64
CA THR A 287 1.15 3.01 -12.22
C THR A 287 0.56 1.68 -11.75
N PRO A 288 1.25 0.55 -11.97
CA PRO A 288 0.71 -0.78 -11.75
C PRO A 288 0.93 -1.28 -10.30
N HIS A 289 0.36 -0.57 -9.31
CA HIS A 289 0.42 -0.91 -7.88
C HIS A 289 1.88 -1.03 -7.37
N ILE A 290 2.67 -0.01 -7.61
CA ILE A 290 4.10 0.01 -7.22
C ILE A 290 4.40 0.88 -6.00
N GLY A 291 3.38 1.48 -5.37
CA GLY A 291 3.57 2.39 -4.24
C GLY A 291 4.36 1.79 -3.07
N GLY A 292 4.22 0.49 -2.82
CA GLY A 292 4.96 -0.22 -1.78
C GLY A 292 6.26 -0.91 -2.24
N ALA A 293 6.59 -0.87 -3.53
CA ALA A 293 7.66 -1.65 -4.14
C ALA A 293 9.04 -1.02 -3.92
N THR A 294 9.52 -1.01 -2.69
CA THR A 294 10.85 -0.49 -2.32
C THR A 294 11.59 -1.47 -1.43
N TRP A 295 12.91 -1.50 -1.55
CA TRP A 295 13.77 -2.29 -0.67
C TRP A 295 13.64 -1.87 0.80
N ASP A 296 13.38 -0.59 1.06
CA ASP A 296 13.14 -0.10 2.41
C ASP A 296 11.85 -0.66 3.01
N THR A 297 10.80 -0.84 2.22
CA THR A 297 9.58 -1.53 2.64
C THR A 297 9.88 -2.97 3.06
N GLU A 298 10.68 -3.70 2.28
CA GLU A 298 11.10 -5.07 2.61
C GLU A 298 11.97 -5.09 3.86
N THR A 299 12.90 -4.16 4.01
CA THR A 299 13.75 -4.04 5.21
C THR A 299 12.91 -3.75 6.46
N ARG A 300 11.94 -2.83 6.36
CA ARG A 300 11.07 -2.46 7.50
C ARG A 300 10.17 -3.62 7.93
N HIS A 301 9.55 -4.35 6.99
CA HIS A 301 8.73 -5.50 7.40
C HIS A 301 9.58 -6.63 7.95
N SER A 302 10.76 -6.89 7.38
CA SER A 302 11.69 -7.89 7.89
C SER A 302 12.08 -7.60 9.33
N GLN A 303 12.45 -6.35 9.62
CA GLN A 303 12.79 -5.93 10.98
C GLN A 303 11.59 -6.03 11.92
N SER A 304 10.41 -5.52 11.52
CA SER A 304 9.21 -5.54 12.36
C SER A 304 8.77 -6.96 12.74
N ILE A 305 8.84 -7.90 11.78
CA ILE A 305 8.48 -9.30 12.04
C ILE A 305 9.54 -9.97 12.92
N ALA A 306 10.84 -9.76 12.65
CA ALA A 306 11.91 -10.37 13.43
C ALA A 306 11.93 -9.86 14.88
N ASP A 307 11.73 -8.55 15.11
CA ASP A 307 11.62 -7.96 16.45
C ASP A 307 10.42 -8.54 17.23
N GLY A 308 9.26 -8.63 16.58
CA GLY A 308 8.06 -9.22 17.18
C GLY A 308 8.26 -10.69 17.54
N LEU A 309 8.93 -11.49 16.68
CA LEU A 309 9.27 -12.88 16.97
C LEU A 309 10.26 -13.00 18.14
N ALA A 310 11.27 -12.13 18.20
CA ALA A 310 12.24 -12.12 19.28
C ALA A 310 11.55 -11.85 20.64
N GLU A 311 10.66 -10.86 20.68
CA GLU A 311 9.87 -10.56 21.88
C GLU A 311 8.92 -11.71 22.25
N LEU A 312 8.21 -12.28 21.25
CA LEU A 312 7.29 -13.40 21.45
C LEU A 312 8.03 -14.63 22.03
N PHE A 313 9.20 -14.96 21.49
CA PHE A 313 10.01 -16.11 21.96
C PHE A 313 10.67 -15.86 23.32
N ALA A 314 10.87 -14.59 23.70
CA ALA A 314 11.26 -14.22 25.05
C ALA A 314 10.11 -14.27 26.08
N GLY A 315 8.87 -14.60 25.64
CA GLY A 315 7.68 -14.65 26.48
C GLY A 315 6.99 -13.29 26.64
N GLY A 316 7.34 -12.30 25.79
CA GLY A 316 6.70 -10.99 25.74
C GLY A 316 5.42 -10.97 24.91
N ARG A 317 4.81 -9.78 24.83
CA ARG A 317 3.59 -9.52 24.04
C ARG A 317 3.88 -8.40 23.01
N PRO A 318 4.30 -8.75 21.80
CA PRO A 318 4.65 -7.77 20.78
C PRO A 318 3.47 -6.86 20.39
N ASP A 319 3.72 -5.59 20.19
CA ASP A 319 2.70 -4.61 19.75
C ASP A 319 2.13 -4.93 18.36
N ASN A 320 2.88 -5.64 17.54
CA ASN A 320 2.46 -6.06 16.21
C ASN A 320 1.79 -7.46 16.17
N LEU A 321 1.46 -8.04 17.32
CA LEU A 321 0.67 -9.27 17.43
C LEU A 321 -0.81 -8.98 17.14
N VAL A 322 -1.39 -9.67 16.16
CA VAL A 322 -2.76 -9.44 15.70
C VAL A 322 -3.80 -10.08 16.62
N ASN A 323 -3.48 -11.24 17.16
CA ASN A 323 -4.37 -12.08 17.98
C ASN A 323 -3.79 -12.33 19.37
N PRO A 324 -3.66 -11.30 20.22
CA PRO A 324 -3.00 -11.39 21.52
C PRO A 324 -3.65 -12.36 22.51
N GLU A 325 -4.92 -12.70 22.31
CA GLU A 325 -5.69 -13.67 23.11
C GLU A 325 -5.07 -15.08 23.08
N VAL A 326 -4.28 -15.44 22.07
CA VAL A 326 -3.57 -16.73 22.02
C VAL A 326 -2.48 -16.88 23.09
N LEU A 327 -2.09 -15.80 23.74
CA LEU A 327 -1.13 -15.80 24.83
C LEU A 327 -1.80 -15.94 26.21
N GLU A 328 -3.13 -15.78 26.28
CA GLU A 328 -3.89 -15.89 27.52
C GLU A 328 -4.02 -17.39 27.88
N GLY A 329 -3.25 -17.83 28.89
CA GLY A 329 -3.24 -19.23 29.36
C GLY A 329 -1.99 -20.05 29.00
N ARG A 330 -0.98 -19.42 28.41
CA ARG A 330 0.36 -20.06 28.24
C ARG A 330 1.23 -19.94 29.50
#